data_eb43907853d7c6df6222b139ccb88f4f
#
_entry.id   eb43907853d7c6df6222b139ccb88f4f
#
_cell.length_a   1.000
_cell.length_b   1.000
_cell.length_c   1.000
_cell.angle_alpha   90.00
_cell.angle_beta   90.00
_cell.angle_gamma   90.00
#
_symmetry.space_group_name_H-M   'P 1'
#
loop_
_entity.id
_entity.type
_entity.pdbx_description
1 polymer ?
#
loop_
_entity_poly.entity_id
_entity_poly.type
_entity_poly.pdbx_seq_one_letter_code
_entity_poly.pdbx_strand_id
1 'polypeptide(L)'
;MRKLLTIILLVCALGVYANDPVKQYGQLQVKGAQLCDQNGNPVILRGVSLGWHNIWPRFYNKKVVKTLKEDWNASVVRAAMGILIEDNYLENPAFAMQCITPVIEAAIKNNVYVIIDWHSHILKTAEAKRFFGEMARKYGKYPHVIYEIYNEPVEDTWADLKRYATEVIGEIRKYDPDNIVLVGCPHWDQDIHLVAESPLTGFSNIMYTVHFYAATHGDYLRDRMEDAVKKGIPVFISESGATEASGDGKIDPESEEQWIQLCERLGVSWVCWSISDKNESCSMLLPRATATGPWADDVVKVYGKLVKGLLRKYNQ
;
A
#
# COMPACT_ATOMS: atom_id res chain seq x y z
N MET A 1 29.24 47.47 40.80
CA MET A 1 29.51 46.53 39.69
C MET A 1 28.28 45.61 39.53
N ARG A 2 27.42 45.90 38.55
CA ARG A 2 26.25 45.08 38.20
C ARG A 2 26.68 44.03 37.15
N LYS A 3 26.61 42.76 37.51
CA LYS A 3 26.81 41.65 36.54
C LYS A 3 25.57 41.49 35.71
N LEU A 4 25.66 41.77 34.40
CA LEU A 4 24.63 41.44 33.43
C LEU A 4 24.70 39.94 33.16
N LEU A 5 23.61 39.23 33.49
CA LEU A 5 23.44 37.81 33.12
C LEU A 5 22.78 37.78 31.74
N THR A 6 23.57 37.43 30.70
CA THR A 6 23.04 37.24 29.36
C THR A 6 22.47 35.82 29.27
N ILE A 7 21.12 35.70 29.27
CA ILE A 7 20.41 34.44 29.01
C ILE A 7 20.40 34.26 27.50
N ILE A 8 21.17 33.27 27.01
CA ILE A 8 21.11 32.82 25.62
C ILE A 8 19.90 31.90 25.52
N LEU A 9 18.79 32.37 24.94
CA LEU A 9 17.66 31.52 24.53
C LEU A 9 18.13 30.67 23.33
N LEU A 10 18.37 29.39 23.56
CA LEU A 10 18.56 28.40 22.51
C LEU A 10 17.18 28.11 21.91
N VAL A 11 16.82 28.80 20.83
CA VAL A 11 15.64 28.48 20.03
C VAL A 11 15.98 27.20 19.26
N CYS A 12 15.57 26.03 19.80
CA CYS A 12 15.49 24.81 19.03
C CYS A 12 14.44 25.03 17.93
N ALA A 13 14.88 25.39 16.75
CA ALA A 13 14.06 25.27 15.55
C ALA A 13 13.75 23.77 15.39
N LEU A 14 12.59 23.33 15.86
CA LEU A 14 12.00 22.07 15.42
C LEU A 14 11.74 22.24 13.92
N GLY A 15 12.72 21.85 13.13
CA GLY A 15 12.53 21.69 11.70
C GLY A 15 11.39 20.71 11.52
N VAL A 16 10.30 21.15 10.91
CA VAL A 16 9.30 20.25 10.33
C VAL A 16 10.06 19.49 9.26
N TYR A 17 10.61 18.33 9.62
CA TYR A 17 11.19 17.42 8.64
C TYR A 17 10.02 17.00 7.76
N ALA A 18 10.02 17.46 6.53
CA ALA A 18 9.11 16.91 5.54
C ALA A 18 9.28 15.40 5.58
N ASN A 19 8.17 14.67 5.74
CA ASN A 19 8.18 13.21 5.74
C ASN A 19 8.69 12.74 4.37
N ASP A 20 9.95 12.36 4.30
CA ASP A 20 10.63 11.83 3.11
C ASP A 20 11.00 10.35 3.36
N PRO A 21 10.01 9.44 3.39
CA PRO A 21 10.22 8.07 3.85
C PRO A 21 11.31 7.33 3.08
N VAL A 22 11.46 7.55 1.77
CA VAL A 22 12.50 6.89 0.99
C VAL A 22 13.89 7.44 1.32
N LYS A 23 14.03 8.72 1.63
CA LYS A 23 15.33 9.25 2.12
C LYS A 23 15.66 8.71 3.51
N GLN A 24 14.65 8.51 4.34
CA GLN A 24 14.80 8.00 5.70
C GLN A 24 15.14 6.51 5.71
N TYR A 25 14.41 5.69 4.95
CA TYR A 25 14.48 4.22 5.01
C TYR A 25 15.34 3.61 3.90
N GLY A 26 15.47 4.27 2.74
CA GLY A 26 16.26 3.80 1.60
C GLY A 26 15.68 2.55 0.95
N GLN A 27 16.56 1.63 0.56
CA GLN A 27 16.19 0.33 0.00
C GLN A 27 15.57 -0.54 1.09
N LEU A 28 14.31 -0.93 0.88
CA LEU A 28 13.60 -1.83 1.78
C LEU A 28 14.11 -3.27 1.64
N GLN A 29 14.05 -4.01 2.74
CA GLN A 29 14.41 -5.43 2.77
C GLN A 29 13.51 -6.17 3.76
N VAL A 30 13.38 -7.49 3.59
CA VAL A 30 12.66 -8.36 4.53
C VAL A 30 13.65 -9.10 5.42
N LYS A 31 13.47 -9.01 6.74
CA LYS A 31 14.24 -9.78 7.73
C LYS A 31 13.29 -10.50 8.69
N GLY A 32 13.26 -11.82 8.62
CA GLY A 32 12.25 -12.60 9.35
C GLY A 32 10.85 -12.19 8.92
N ALA A 33 9.99 -11.85 9.86
CA ALA A 33 8.62 -11.38 9.61
C ALA A 33 8.52 -9.85 9.39
N GLN A 34 9.65 -9.11 9.36
CA GLN A 34 9.64 -7.66 9.38
C GLN A 34 10.06 -7.04 8.05
N LEU A 35 9.35 -5.99 7.63
CA LEU A 35 9.85 -5.02 6.66
C LEU A 35 10.89 -4.15 7.36
N CYS A 36 12.06 -3.98 6.74
CA CYS A 36 13.17 -3.23 7.31
C CYS A 36 13.70 -2.18 6.34
N ASP A 37 14.33 -1.15 6.89
CA ASP A 37 15.09 -0.16 6.14
C ASP A 37 16.40 -0.73 5.56
N GLN A 38 17.12 0.08 4.83
CA GLN A 38 18.44 -0.29 4.25
C GLN A 38 19.48 -0.73 5.30
N ASN A 39 19.33 -0.33 6.56
CA ASN A 39 20.23 -0.67 7.67
C ASN A 39 19.75 -1.92 8.44
N GLY A 40 18.54 -2.41 8.13
CA GLY A 40 17.92 -3.57 8.77
C GLY A 40 17.11 -3.26 10.01
N ASN A 41 16.76 -1.99 10.24
CA ASN A 41 15.83 -1.61 11.31
C ASN A 41 14.38 -1.80 10.83
N PRO A 42 13.47 -2.31 11.69
CA PRO A 42 12.07 -2.46 11.34
C PRO A 42 11.42 -1.14 10.95
N VAL A 43 10.59 -1.16 9.92
CA VAL A 43 9.81 0.00 9.46
C VAL A 43 8.35 -0.41 9.19
N ILE A 44 7.43 0.54 9.39
CA ILE A 44 6.03 0.39 9.05
C ILE A 44 5.67 1.47 8.04
N LEU A 45 5.30 1.06 6.83
CA LEU A 45 4.74 1.97 5.82
C LEU A 45 3.24 2.10 6.04
N ARG A 46 2.73 3.32 5.91
CA ARG A 46 1.31 3.64 6.12
C ARG A 46 0.83 4.53 5.00
N GLY A 47 -0.25 4.15 4.35
CA GLY A 47 -0.63 4.87 3.16
C GLY A 47 -2.07 4.70 2.68
N VAL A 48 -2.26 5.09 1.44
CA VAL A 48 -3.58 5.12 0.78
C VAL A 48 -3.48 4.52 -0.62
N SER A 49 -4.47 3.71 -0.97
CA SER A 49 -4.66 3.25 -2.34
C SER A 49 -5.44 4.27 -3.16
N LEU A 50 -5.07 4.46 -4.40
CA LEU A 50 -5.98 5.00 -5.41
C LEU A 50 -7.00 3.90 -5.77
N GLY A 51 -8.22 4.28 -6.13
CA GLY A 51 -9.19 3.36 -6.70
C GLY A 51 -8.74 2.86 -8.08
N TRP A 52 -9.44 1.92 -8.68
CA TRP A 52 -9.12 1.34 -10.00
C TRP A 52 -8.87 2.44 -11.04
N HIS A 53 -7.73 2.36 -11.76
CA HIS A 53 -7.35 3.38 -12.73
C HIS A 53 -8.39 3.59 -13.83
N ASN A 54 -9.08 2.54 -14.25
CA ASN A 54 -10.08 2.57 -15.31
C ASN A 54 -11.46 3.08 -14.85
N ILE A 55 -11.71 3.12 -13.53
CA ILE A 55 -12.95 3.68 -12.97
C ILE A 55 -12.75 5.12 -12.51
N TRP A 56 -11.60 5.43 -11.90
CA TRP A 56 -11.27 6.75 -11.35
C TRP A 56 -9.99 7.35 -11.92
N PRO A 57 -9.81 7.41 -13.27
CA PRO A 57 -8.58 7.89 -13.90
C PRO A 57 -8.23 9.33 -13.50
N ARG A 58 -9.23 10.15 -13.14
CA ARG A 58 -9.03 11.54 -12.74
C ARG A 58 -8.10 11.74 -11.56
N PHE A 59 -7.98 10.73 -10.68
CA PHE A 59 -7.11 10.79 -9.52
C PHE A 59 -5.69 10.28 -9.79
N TYR A 60 -5.43 9.70 -10.96
CA TYR A 60 -4.12 9.20 -11.35
C TYR A 60 -3.22 10.33 -11.89
N ASN A 61 -2.76 11.21 -11.00
CA ASN A 61 -1.93 12.34 -11.38
C ASN A 61 -0.91 12.73 -10.30
N LYS A 62 0.13 13.47 -10.71
CA LYS A 62 1.27 13.84 -9.86
C LYS A 62 0.87 14.66 -8.63
N LYS A 63 -0.19 15.45 -8.71
CA LYS A 63 -0.62 16.31 -7.59
C LYS A 63 -1.31 15.52 -6.49
N VAL A 64 -2.04 14.45 -6.83
CA VAL A 64 -2.65 13.56 -5.84
C VAL A 64 -1.57 12.92 -4.96
N VAL A 65 -0.50 12.38 -5.55
CA VAL A 65 0.62 11.81 -4.79
C VAL A 65 1.25 12.83 -3.85
N LYS A 66 1.47 14.05 -4.35
CA LYS A 66 1.98 15.15 -3.53
C LYS A 66 1.03 15.49 -2.38
N THR A 67 -0.28 15.57 -2.63
CA THR A 67 -1.30 15.83 -1.60
C THR A 67 -1.32 14.72 -0.53
N LEU A 68 -1.28 13.45 -0.95
CA LEU A 68 -1.27 12.33 -0.01
C LEU A 68 -0.03 12.36 0.90
N LYS A 69 1.14 12.73 0.36
CA LYS A 69 2.35 12.93 1.15
C LYS A 69 2.23 14.13 2.09
N GLU A 70 1.97 15.33 1.55
CA GLU A 70 2.13 16.59 2.27
C GLU A 70 0.97 16.92 3.21
N ASP A 71 -0.27 16.57 2.81
CA ASP A 71 -1.48 16.86 3.57
C ASP A 71 -1.97 15.65 4.38
N TRP A 72 -1.84 14.43 3.85
CA TRP A 72 -2.28 13.23 4.55
C TRP A 72 -1.14 12.53 5.31
N ASN A 73 0.09 12.90 5.06
CA ASN A 73 1.30 12.32 5.65
C ASN A 73 1.53 10.85 5.29
N ALA A 74 1.09 10.42 4.11
CA ALA A 74 1.29 9.05 3.63
C ALA A 74 2.76 8.77 3.33
N SER A 75 3.27 7.61 3.76
CA SER A 75 4.62 7.11 3.45
C SER A 75 4.65 6.20 2.23
N VAL A 76 3.51 5.66 1.82
CA VAL A 76 3.32 4.83 0.63
C VAL A 76 2.00 5.16 -0.05
N VAL A 77 1.97 5.08 -1.38
CA VAL A 77 0.75 5.14 -2.19
C VAL A 77 0.62 3.87 -3.02
N ARG A 78 -0.61 3.38 -3.20
CA ARG A 78 -0.88 2.19 -4.01
C ARG A 78 -1.59 2.59 -5.30
N ALA A 79 -1.08 2.15 -6.44
CA ALA A 79 -1.62 2.39 -7.77
C ALA A 79 -2.32 1.12 -8.26
N ALA A 80 -3.63 1.05 -8.08
CA ALA A 80 -4.48 -0.09 -8.42
C ALA A 80 -4.76 -0.14 -9.93
N MET A 81 -3.95 -0.91 -10.67
CA MET A 81 -4.10 -1.07 -12.10
C MET A 81 -5.12 -2.16 -12.41
N GLY A 82 -6.34 -1.79 -12.73
CA GLY A 82 -7.43 -2.72 -13.02
C GLY A 82 -7.18 -3.61 -14.23
N ILE A 83 -7.46 -4.91 -14.05
CA ILE A 83 -7.32 -5.95 -15.07
C ILE A 83 -8.70 -6.43 -15.56
N LEU A 84 -9.73 -6.00 -14.86
CA LEU A 84 -11.13 -6.33 -15.12
C LEU A 84 -11.92 -5.06 -15.41
N ILE A 85 -13.14 -5.22 -15.88
CA ILE A 85 -14.05 -4.13 -16.26
C ILE A 85 -13.55 -3.43 -17.54
N GLU A 86 -14.39 -2.61 -18.14
CA GLU A 86 -14.10 -1.86 -19.37
C GLU A 86 -12.87 -0.96 -19.21
N ASP A 87 -12.12 -0.74 -20.28
CA ASP A 87 -10.88 0.05 -20.30
C ASP A 87 -9.75 -0.44 -19.37
N ASN A 88 -9.78 -1.71 -18.97
CA ASN A 88 -8.72 -2.30 -18.17
C ASN A 88 -7.39 -2.42 -18.95
N TYR A 89 -6.31 -2.76 -18.23
CA TYR A 89 -4.98 -2.87 -18.84
C TYR A 89 -4.92 -3.88 -20.01
N LEU A 90 -5.67 -4.98 -19.97
CA LEU A 90 -5.63 -5.99 -21.04
C LEU A 90 -6.28 -5.48 -22.33
N GLU A 91 -7.29 -4.63 -22.22
CA GLU A 91 -8.01 -4.02 -23.35
C GLU A 91 -7.33 -2.75 -23.83
N ASN A 92 -6.84 -1.91 -22.92
CA ASN A 92 -6.28 -0.61 -23.22
C ASN A 92 -4.99 -0.33 -22.42
N PRO A 93 -3.90 -1.05 -22.71
CA PRO A 93 -2.66 -0.91 -21.95
C PRO A 93 -2.05 0.49 -22.04
N ALA A 94 -2.25 1.20 -23.15
CA ALA A 94 -1.75 2.55 -23.30
C ALA A 94 -2.42 3.52 -22.32
N PHE A 95 -3.73 3.42 -22.16
CA PHE A 95 -4.49 4.22 -21.20
C PHE A 95 -4.09 3.88 -19.74
N ALA A 96 -4.00 2.60 -19.40
CA ALA A 96 -3.54 2.18 -18.09
C ALA A 96 -2.15 2.77 -17.75
N MET A 97 -1.22 2.71 -18.71
CA MET A 97 0.12 3.29 -18.52
C MET A 97 0.10 4.82 -18.44
N GLN A 98 -0.82 5.51 -19.14
CA GLN A 98 -1.03 6.95 -18.96
C GLN A 98 -1.50 7.31 -17.54
N CYS A 99 -2.28 6.43 -16.91
CA CYS A 99 -2.73 6.62 -15.53
C CYS A 99 -1.62 6.31 -14.53
N ILE A 100 -1.03 5.10 -14.54
CA ILE A 100 -0.12 4.68 -13.47
C ILE A 100 1.26 5.34 -13.53
N THR A 101 1.79 5.61 -14.73
CA THR A 101 3.13 6.20 -14.88
C THR A 101 3.29 7.54 -14.13
N PRO A 102 2.36 8.51 -14.22
CA PRO A 102 2.47 9.74 -13.46
C PRO A 102 2.47 9.56 -11.94
N VAL A 103 1.78 8.52 -11.42
CA VAL A 103 1.76 8.18 -9.99
C VAL A 103 3.12 7.66 -9.55
N ILE A 104 3.69 6.68 -10.29
CA ILE A 104 5.01 6.11 -10.01
C ILE A 104 6.09 7.20 -10.04
N GLU A 105 6.13 8.00 -11.11
CA GLU A 105 7.12 9.06 -11.26
C GLU A 105 6.99 10.16 -10.20
N ALA A 106 5.75 10.45 -9.78
CA ALA A 106 5.52 11.42 -8.71
C ALA A 106 5.96 10.86 -7.34
N ALA A 107 5.74 9.58 -7.07
CA ALA A 107 6.21 8.94 -5.86
C ALA A 107 7.75 8.99 -5.77
N ILE A 108 8.44 8.64 -6.86
CA ILE A 108 9.91 8.75 -6.97
C ILE A 108 10.36 10.20 -6.72
N LYS A 109 9.73 11.17 -7.38
CA LYS A 109 10.09 12.58 -7.25
C LYS A 109 9.87 13.13 -5.83
N ASN A 110 8.85 12.65 -5.13
CA ASN A 110 8.47 13.13 -3.81
C ASN A 110 9.01 12.27 -2.64
N ASN A 111 9.87 11.28 -2.90
CA ASN A 111 10.45 10.37 -1.91
C ASN A 111 9.38 9.60 -1.09
N VAL A 112 8.34 9.12 -1.76
CA VAL A 112 7.28 8.26 -1.21
C VAL A 112 7.40 6.88 -1.86
N TYR A 113 7.15 5.82 -1.11
CA TYR A 113 7.07 4.48 -1.70
C TYR A 113 5.80 4.34 -2.56
N VAL A 114 5.87 3.50 -3.57
CA VAL A 114 4.72 3.22 -4.46
C VAL A 114 4.55 1.73 -4.67
N ILE A 115 3.34 1.24 -4.40
CA ILE A 115 2.93 -0.12 -4.74
C ILE A 115 2.35 -0.07 -6.15
N ILE A 116 2.96 -0.83 -7.06
CA ILE A 116 2.45 -1.08 -8.42
C ILE A 116 1.62 -2.36 -8.32
N ASP A 117 0.31 -2.22 -8.31
CA ASP A 117 -0.62 -3.30 -8.05
C ASP A 117 -1.27 -3.80 -9.35
N TRP A 118 -1.11 -5.10 -9.60
CA TRP A 118 -1.88 -5.86 -10.58
C TRP A 118 -3.24 -6.19 -9.98
N HIS A 119 -4.17 -5.23 -10.13
CA HIS A 119 -5.47 -5.27 -9.47
C HIS A 119 -6.42 -6.23 -10.18
N SER A 120 -6.27 -7.51 -9.87
CA SER A 120 -6.96 -8.65 -10.48
C SER A 120 -7.62 -9.54 -9.45
N HIS A 121 -8.66 -10.25 -9.87
CA HIS A 121 -9.32 -11.35 -9.16
C HIS A 121 -9.22 -12.67 -9.92
N ILE A 122 -8.42 -12.71 -10.99
CA ILE A 122 -8.21 -13.89 -11.83
C ILE A 122 -6.74 -13.99 -12.26
N LEU A 123 -6.24 -15.21 -12.39
CA LEU A 123 -4.89 -15.45 -12.89
C LEU A 123 -4.74 -15.03 -14.36
N LYS A 124 -3.70 -14.24 -14.62
CA LYS A 124 -3.27 -13.79 -15.96
C LYS A 124 -1.74 -13.82 -16.05
N THR A 125 -1.17 -15.01 -15.89
CA THR A 125 0.28 -15.20 -15.68
C THR A 125 1.14 -14.61 -16.79
N ALA A 126 0.80 -14.85 -18.05
CA ALA A 126 1.60 -14.38 -19.18
C ALA A 126 1.59 -12.84 -19.29
N GLU A 127 0.43 -12.25 -19.05
CA GLU A 127 0.24 -10.80 -19.09
C GLU A 127 0.93 -10.11 -17.90
N ALA A 128 0.77 -10.66 -16.69
CA ALA A 128 1.43 -10.16 -15.49
C ALA A 128 2.97 -10.24 -15.62
N LYS A 129 3.52 -11.35 -16.12
CA LYS A 129 4.97 -11.48 -16.39
C LYS A 129 5.46 -10.40 -17.34
N ARG A 130 4.74 -10.14 -18.42
CA ARG A 130 5.11 -9.10 -19.40
C ARG A 130 5.09 -7.71 -18.73
N PHE A 131 3.99 -7.38 -18.03
CA PHE A 131 3.84 -6.11 -17.37
C PHE A 131 4.92 -5.88 -16.31
N PHE A 132 5.10 -6.81 -15.39
CA PHE A 132 6.08 -6.66 -14.33
C PHE A 132 7.53 -6.71 -14.83
N GLY A 133 7.81 -7.46 -15.89
CA GLY A 133 9.11 -7.41 -16.56
C GLY A 133 9.43 -6.03 -17.13
N GLU A 134 8.44 -5.34 -17.71
CA GLU A 134 8.58 -3.96 -18.19
C GLU A 134 8.73 -2.97 -17.02
N MET A 135 7.94 -3.11 -15.96
CA MET A 135 8.03 -2.26 -14.76
C MET A 135 9.38 -2.41 -14.07
N ALA A 136 9.86 -3.64 -13.86
CA ALA A 136 11.14 -3.91 -13.23
C ALA A 136 12.31 -3.37 -14.07
N ARG A 137 12.28 -3.54 -15.40
CA ARG A 137 13.30 -2.96 -16.29
C ARG A 137 13.35 -1.43 -16.21
N LYS A 138 12.19 -0.78 -16.12
CA LYS A 138 12.09 0.68 -16.11
C LYS A 138 12.39 1.28 -14.74
N TYR A 139 11.86 0.67 -13.70
CA TYR A 139 11.82 1.28 -12.37
C TYR A 139 12.58 0.50 -11.29
N GLY A 140 13.10 -0.70 -11.57
CA GLY A 140 13.77 -1.55 -10.58
C GLY A 140 14.98 -0.94 -9.87
N LYS A 141 15.63 0.05 -10.49
CA LYS A 141 16.73 0.80 -9.87
C LYS A 141 16.31 1.80 -8.78
N TYR A 142 15.00 2.02 -8.62
CA TYR A 142 14.48 2.97 -7.63
C TYR A 142 13.98 2.23 -6.39
N PRO A 143 14.52 2.51 -5.21
CA PRO A 143 14.09 1.85 -3.96
C PRO A 143 12.65 2.20 -3.54
N HIS A 144 12.01 3.09 -4.29
CA HIS A 144 10.63 3.54 -4.06
C HIS A 144 9.58 2.49 -4.42
N VAL A 145 9.93 1.51 -5.26
CA VAL A 145 8.97 0.61 -5.91
C VAL A 145 8.74 -0.64 -5.09
N ILE A 146 7.48 -1.01 -4.95
CA ILE A 146 7.00 -2.27 -4.40
C ILE A 146 6.08 -2.86 -5.46
N TYR A 147 6.21 -4.15 -5.76
CA TYR A 147 5.35 -4.85 -6.71
C TYR A 147 4.31 -5.65 -5.97
N GLU A 148 3.04 -5.45 -6.26
CA GLU A 148 1.95 -6.31 -5.79
C GLU A 148 1.44 -7.11 -6.98
N ILE A 149 1.81 -8.40 -7.02
CA ILE A 149 1.67 -9.17 -8.23
C ILE A 149 0.28 -9.76 -8.46
N TYR A 150 -0.60 -9.69 -7.46
CA TYR A 150 -2.00 -10.11 -7.54
C TYR A 150 -2.79 -9.50 -6.37
N ASN A 151 -3.80 -8.69 -6.70
CA ASN A 151 -4.59 -7.97 -5.68
C ASN A 151 -5.33 -8.91 -4.73
N GLU A 152 -6.30 -9.69 -5.25
CA GLU A 152 -7.15 -10.57 -4.44
C GLU A 152 -7.48 -11.87 -5.17
N PRO A 153 -6.77 -12.96 -4.89
CA PRO A 153 -7.13 -14.28 -5.38
C PRO A 153 -8.46 -14.75 -4.78
N VAL A 154 -9.41 -15.16 -5.60
CA VAL A 154 -10.75 -15.58 -5.17
C VAL A 154 -10.86 -17.11 -5.12
N GLU A 155 -10.79 -17.76 -6.28
CA GLU A 155 -10.98 -19.21 -6.45
C GLU A 155 -9.65 -19.98 -6.57
N ASP A 156 -8.52 -19.26 -6.68
CA ASP A 156 -7.22 -19.88 -6.89
C ASP A 156 -6.70 -20.54 -5.63
N THR A 157 -6.19 -21.77 -5.76
CA THR A 157 -5.56 -22.46 -4.64
C THR A 157 -4.18 -21.87 -4.33
N TRP A 158 -3.69 -22.06 -3.09
CA TRP A 158 -2.33 -21.63 -2.74
C TRP A 158 -1.27 -22.30 -3.64
N ALA A 159 -1.50 -23.51 -4.13
CA ALA A 159 -0.61 -24.17 -5.08
C ALA A 159 -0.58 -23.46 -6.45
N ASP A 160 -1.72 -22.97 -6.93
CA ASP A 160 -1.81 -22.18 -8.17
C ASP A 160 -1.10 -20.85 -8.00
N LEU A 161 -1.33 -20.17 -6.88
CA LEU A 161 -0.69 -18.90 -6.57
C LEU A 161 0.82 -19.02 -6.42
N LYS A 162 1.32 -20.11 -5.83
CA LYS A 162 2.78 -20.36 -5.78
C LYS A 162 3.40 -20.52 -7.16
N ARG A 163 2.72 -21.23 -8.09
CA ARG A 163 3.22 -21.35 -9.47
C ARG A 163 3.23 -19.99 -10.17
N TYR A 164 2.12 -19.26 -10.09
CA TYR A 164 2.00 -17.90 -10.62
C TYR A 164 3.09 -16.97 -10.08
N ALA A 165 3.21 -16.89 -8.75
CA ALA A 165 4.18 -16.03 -8.09
C ALA A 165 5.62 -16.38 -8.48
N THR A 166 5.96 -17.68 -8.53
CA THR A 166 7.29 -18.14 -8.96
C THR A 166 7.64 -17.63 -10.35
N GLU A 167 6.71 -17.68 -11.29
CA GLU A 167 6.94 -17.23 -12.65
C GLU A 167 7.05 -15.71 -12.74
N VAL A 168 6.16 -14.97 -12.07
CA VAL A 168 6.15 -13.49 -12.12
C VAL A 168 7.35 -12.91 -11.39
N ILE A 169 7.65 -13.41 -10.19
CA ILE A 169 8.83 -12.99 -9.41
C ILE A 169 10.11 -13.32 -10.19
N GLY A 170 10.18 -14.51 -10.80
CA GLY A 170 11.32 -14.89 -11.65
C GLY A 170 11.54 -13.92 -12.80
N GLU A 171 10.48 -13.34 -13.37
CA GLU A 171 10.60 -12.30 -14.39
C GLU A 171 11.09 -10.97 -13.83
N ILE A 172 10.51 -10.52 -12.70
CA ILE A 172 10.93 -9.29 -12.00
C ILE A 172 12.42 -9.35 -11.66
N ARG A 173 12.87 -10.45 -11.06
CA ARG A 173 14.25 -10.63 -10.56
C ARG A 173 15.33 -10.65 -11.65
N LYS A 174 14.95 -10.74 -12.92
CA LYS A 174 15.90 -10.54 -14.05
C LYS A 174 16.40 -9.09 -14.13
N TYR A 175 15.63 -8.13 -13.64
CA TYR A 175 15.88 -6.70 -13.80
C TYR A 175 15.96 -5.96 -12.46
N ASP A 176 15.33 -6.50 -11.43
CA ASP A 176 15.22 -5.93 -10.10
C ASP A 176 15.43 -7.01 -9.04
N PRO A 177 16.65 -7.16 -8.51
CA PRO A 177 16.96 -8.17 -7.50
C PRO A 177 16.45 -7.80 -6.09
N ASP A 178 16.16 -6.52 -5.81
CA ASP A 178 16.12 -6.02 -4.45
C ASP A 178 14.73 -5.57 -3.96
N ASN A 179 13.92 -4.95 -4.81
CA ASN A 179 12.64 -4.37 -4.38
C ASN A 179 11.67 -5.43 -3.86
N ILE A 180 10.80 -4.98 -2.94
CA ILE A 180 9.81 -5.85 -2.29
C ILE A 180 8.78 -6.32 -3.31
N VAL A 181 8.40 -7.60 -3.21
CA VAL A 181 7.26 -8.17 -3.94
C VAL A 181 6.22 -8.65 -2.94
N LEU A 182 5.00 -8.17 -3.10
CA LEU A 182 3.82 -8.59 -2.36
C LEU A 182 3.09 -9.69 -3.13
N VAL A 183 2.75 -10.74 -2.45
CA VAL A 183 2.10 -11.94 -3.00
C VAL A 183 0.77 -12.15 -2.31
N GLY A 184 -0.31 -12.18 -3.10
CA GLY A 184 -1.65 -12.47 -2.61
C GLY A 184 -1.78 -13.90 -2.06
N CYS A 185 -2.66 -14.08 -1.08
CA CYS A 185 -3.05 -15.39 -0.60
C CYS A 185 -4.52 -15.70 -0.93
N PRO A 186 -4.98 -16.97 -0.87
CA PRO A 186 -6.33 -17.33 -1.29
C PRO A 186 -7.44 -16.61 -0.53
N HIS A 187 -8.64 -16.59 -1.11
CA HIS A 187 -9.87 -16.14 -0.50
C HIS A 187 -9.81 -14.67 -0.06
N TRP A 188 -9.61 -13.79 -1.07
CA TRP A 188 -9.48 -12.32 -0.88
C TRP A 188 -8.42 -11.95 0.16
N ASP A 189 -7.26 -12.58 0.09
CA ASP A 189 -6.12 -12.37 1.01
C ASP A 189 -6.42 -12.65 2.49
N GLN A 190 -7.34 -13.59 2.77
CA GLN A 190 -7.71 -13.98 4.13
C GLN A 190 -7.03 -15.27 4.60
N ASP A 191 -6.61 -16.15 3.67
CA ASP A 191 -6.10 -17.48 4.03
C ASP A 191 -4.57 -17.51 4.22
N ILE A 192 -4.05 -16.51 4.91
CA ILE A 192 -2.60 -16.38 5.23
C ILE A 192 -2.05 -17.58 6.01
N HIS A 193 -2.90 -18.37 6.69
CA HIS A 193 -2.50 -19.58 7.38
C HIS A 193 -1.97 -20.65 6.41
N LEU A 194 -2.49 -20.73 5.17
CA LEU A 194 -1.99 -21.64 4.14
C LEU A 194 -0.58 -21.26 3.68
N VAL A 195 -0.30 -19.96 3.64
CA VAL A 195 1.06 -19.45 3.39
C VAL A 195 1.99 -19.85 4.53
N ALA A 196 1.54 -19.72 5.78
CA ALA A 196 2.33 -20.05 6.95
C ALA A 196 2.68 -21.54 7.03
N GLU A 197 1.85 -22.43 6.45
CA GLU A 197 2.13 -23.87 6.33
C GLU A 197 3.17 -24.18 5.25
N SER A 198 3.19 -23.41 4.16
CA SER A 198 4.05 -23.70 3.02
C SER A 198 4.41 -22.43 2.24
N PRO A 199 5.27 -21.54 2.77
CA PRO A 199 5.64 -20.30 2.11
C PRO A 199 6.40 -20.53 0.80
N LEU A 200 6.54 -19.48 -0.01
CA LEU A 200 7.44 -19.47 -1.17
C LEU A 200 8.89 -19.59 -0.69
N THR A 201 9.67 -20.33 -1.45
CA THR A 201 11.12 -20.51 -1.21
C THR A 201 11.93 -20.11 -2.44
N GLY A 202 13.21 -19.82 -2.24
CA GLY A 202 14.12 -19.48 -3.34
C GLY A 202 14.10 -18.02 -3.79
N PHE A 203 13.36 -17.14 -3.10
CA PHE A 203 13.33 -15.71 -3.35
C PHE A 203 13.57 -14.93 -2.06
N SER A 204 14.18 -13.75 -2.19
CA SER A 204 14.33 -12.75 -1.12
C SER A 204 13.33 -11.60 -1.31
N ASN A 205 13.12 -10.83 -0.24
CA ASN A 205 12.30 -9.62 -0.25
C ASN A 205 10.86 -9.88 -0.76
N ILE A 206 10.26 -10.98 -0.26
CA ILE A 206 8.86 -11.34 -0.51
C ILE A 206 8.07 -11.11 0.77
N MET A 207 6.91 -10.50 0.65
CA MET A 207 5.90 -10.37 1.71
C MET A 207 4.56 -10.90 1.19
N TYR A 208 3.66 -11.21 2.11
CA TYR A 208 2.34 -11.75 1.78
C TYR A 208 1.25 -10.78 2.21
N THR A 209 0.22 -10.64 1.38
CA THR A 209 -0.86 -9.71 1.65
C THR A 209 -1.93 -10.33 2.54
N VAL A 210 -2.49 -9.50 3.40
CA VAL A 210 -3.77 -9.73 4.08
C VAL A 210 -4.62 -8.51 3.83
N HIS A 211 -5.88 -8.71 3.39
CA HIS A 211 -6.85 -7.64 3.22
C HIS A 211 -7.95 -7.77 4.28
N PHE A 212 -8.36 -6.63 4.84
CA PHE A 212 -9.45 -6.61 5.79
C PHE A 212 -10.40 -5.44 5.56
N TYR A 213 -11.66 -5.66 5.89
CA TYR A 213 -12.67 -4.62 6.02
C TYR A 213 -13.29 -4.75 7.41
N ALA A 214 -13.02 -3.77 8.27
CA ALA A 214 -13.13 -3.90 9.72
C ALA A 214 -14.55 -4.14 10.23
N ALA A 215 -15.58 -3.70 9.48
CA ALA A 215 -16.97 -3.99 9.83
C ALA A 215 -17.41 -5.43 9.49
N THR A 216 -16.58 -6.20 8.76
CA THR A 216 -16.82 -7.61 8.44
C THR A 216 -15.79 -8.53 9.09
N HIS A 217 -14.51 -8.17 9.02
CA HIS A 217 -13.40 -9.02 9.41
C HIS A 217 -12.98 -8.71 10.87
N GLY A 218 -13.40 -9.59 11.77
CA GLY A 218 -13.15 -9.48 13.21
C GLY A 218 -11.92 -10.27 13.69
N ASP A 219 -12.01 -10.77 14.93
CA ASP A 219 -10.91 -11.47 15.61
C ASP A 219 -10.37 -12.67 14.83
N TYR A 220 -11.24 -13.42 14.15
CA TYR A 220 -10.79 -14.60 13.42
C TYR A 220 -9.67 -14.32 12.40
N LEU A 221 -9.72 -13.16 11.71
CA LEU A 221 -8.70 -12.80 10.74
C LEU A 221 -7.52 -12.09 11.41
N ARG A 222 -7.77 -11.32 12.47
CA ARG A 222 -6.71 -10.73 13.32
C ARG A 222 -5.83 -11.81 13.92
N ASP A 223 -6.43 -12.84 14.53
CA ASP A 223 -5.72 -13.97 15.13
C ASP A 223 -4.92 -14.76 14.08
N ARG A 224 -5.53 -14.99 12.91
CA ARG A 224 -4.88 -15.68 11.79
C ARG A 224 -3.64 -14.93 11.29
N MET A 225 -3.73 -13.61 11.15
CA MET A 225 -2.60 -12.76 10.77
C MET A 225 -1.51 -12.76 11.86
N GLU A 226 -1.90 -12.58 13.12
CA GLU A 226 -0.95 -12.57 14.23
C GLU A 226 -0.20 -13.92 14.35
N ASP A 227 -0.89 -15.02 14.17
CA ASP A 227 -0.28 -16.36 14.17
C ASP A 227 0.69 -16.55 13.01
N ALA A 228 0.38 -16.05 11.81
CA ALA A 228 1.29 -16.10 10.67
C ALA A 228 2.56 -15.27 10.93
N VAL A 229 2.44 -14.06 11.47
CA VAL A 229 3.58 -13.22 11.83
C VAL A 229 4.44 -13.90 12.92
N LYS A 230 3.84 -14.49 13.96
CA LYS A 230 4.55 -15.25 14.99
C LYS A 230 5.31 -16.45 14.43
N LYS A 231 4.82 -17.06 13.35
CA LYS A 231 5.50 -18.15 12.61
C LYS A 231 6.60 -17.65 11.67
N GLY A 232 6.87 -16.36 11.64
CA GLY A 232 7.93 -15.76 10.84
C GLY A 232 7.51 -15.37 9.42
N ILE A 233 6.20 -15.33 9.12
CA ILE A 233 5.68 -14.90 7.81
C ILE A 233 5.64 -13.37 7.76
N PRO A 234 6.33 -12.72 6.81
CA PRO A 234 6.26 -11.29 6.62
C PRO A 234 4.94 -10.90 5.95
N VAL A 235 4.12 -10.13 6.68
CA VAL A 235 2.78 -9.71 6.23
C VAL A 235 2.77 -8.22 5.90
N PHE A 236 1.99 -7.84 4.89
CA PHE A 236 1.69 -6.46 4.50
C PHE A 236 0.18 -6.33 4.27
N ILE A 237 -0.47 -5.36 4.90
CA ILE A 237 -1.85 -4.99 4.58
C ILE A 237 -1.82 -4.02 3.40
N SER A 238 -1.93 -4.54 2.18
CA SER A 238 -1.90 -3.69 0.97
C SER A 238 -3.25 -3.07 0.64
N GLU A 239 -4.34 -3.58 1.22
CA GLU A 239 -5.67 -3.01 1.15
C GLU A 239 -6.44 -3.22 2.46
N SER A 240 -7.15 -2.18 2.91
CA SER A 240 -8.01 -2.26 4.09
C SER A 240 -9.09 -1.18 4.10
N GLY A 241 -10.12 -1.39 4.90
CA GLY A 241 -11.19 -0.41 5.08
C GLY A 241 -11.93 -0.56 6.40
N ALA A 242 -12.49 0.54 6.92
CA ALA A 242 -13.34 0.54 8.10
C ALA A 242 -14.78 0.08 7.81
N THR A 243 -15.09 -0.25 6.56
CA THR A 243 -16.44 -0.58 6.08
C THR A 243 -16.71 -2.09 6.10
N GLU A 244 -17.90 -2.49 5.62
CA GLU A 244 -18.15 -3.88 5.27
C GLU A 244 -17.32 -4.30 4.04
N ALA A 245 -17.12 -5.61 3.86
CA ALA A 245 -16.29 -6.17 2.79
C ALA A 245 -16.79 -5.84 1.36
N SER A 246 -18.04 -5.41 1.22
CA SER A 246 -18.58 -4.87 -0.03
C SER A 246 -17.95 -3.54 -0.46
N GLY A 247 -17.22 -2.88 0.45
CA GLY A 247 -16.75 -1.50 0.31
C GLY A 247 -17.81 -0.46 0.69
N ASP A 248 -19.04 -0.88 1.01
CA ASP A 248 -20.15 -0.02 1.42
C ASP A 248 -20.65 -0.41 2.82
N GLY A 249 -21.82 0.11 3.21
CA GLY A 249 -22.46 -0.21 4.48
C GLY A 249 -21.88 0.55 5.67
N LYS A 250 -21.89 -0.09 6.83
CA LYS A 250 -21.45 0.48 8.10
C LYS A 250 -19.95 0.80 8.08
N ILE A 251 -19.57 1.96 8.60
CA ILE A 251 -18.19 2.27 9.00
C ILE A 251 -18.04 1.88 10.47
N ASP A 252 -17.02 1.10 10.82
CA ASP A 252 -16.70 0.69 12.18
C ASP A 252 -15.32 1.21 12.61
N PRO A 253 -15.26 2.45 13.13
CA PRO A 253 -13.99 3.06 13.52
C PRO A 253 -13.30 2.35 14.69
N GLU A 254 -14.06 1.70 15.57
CA GLU A 254 -13.52 0.97 16.72
C GLU A 254 -12.80 -0.29 16.27
N SER A 255 -13.43 -1.09 15.40
CA SER A 255 -12.78 -2.27 14.80
C SER A 255 -11.59 -1.89 13.92
N GLU A 256 -11.67 -0.78 13.18
CA GLU A 256 -10.53 -0.25 12.40
C GLU A 256 -9.35 0.10 13.30
N GLU A 257 -9.59 0.82 14.40
CA GLU A 257 -8.53 1.16 15.36
C GLU A 257 -7.89 -0.11 15.97
N GLN A 258 -8.67 -1.15 16.28
CA GLN A 258 -8.15 -2.44 16.75
C GLN A 258 -7.21 -3.09 15.69
N TRP A 259 -7.58 -3.07 14.42
CA TRP A 259 -6.75 -3.54 13.33
C TRP A 259 -5.45 -2.75 13.19
N ILE A 260 -5.54 -1.42 13.21
CA ILE A 260 -4.35 -0.56 13.11
C ILE A 260 -3.43 -0.76 14.31
N GLN A 261 -3.96 -0.85 15.53
CA GLN A 261 -3.15 -1.13 16.74
C GLN A 261 -2.47 -2.50 16.66
N LEU A 262 -3.13 -3.50 16.10
CA LEU A 262 -2.52 -4.82 15.84
C LEU A 262 -1.37 -4.69 14.84
N CYS A 263 -1.57 -3.99 13.73
CA CYS A 263 -0.52 -3.75 12.74
C CYS A 263 0.69 -3.04 13.36
N GLU A 264 0.45 -1.97 14.12
CA GLU A 264 1.52 -1.23 14.82
C GLU A 264 2.31 -2.12 15.80
N ARG A 265 1.59 -2.93 16.60
CA ARG A 265 2.21 -3.85 17.57
C ARG A 265 3.05 -4.93 16.90
N LEU A 266 2.61 -5.43 15.76
CA LEU A 266 3.29 -6.49 15.00
C LEU A 266 4.35 -5.97 14.02
N GLY A 267 4.44 -4.66 13.80
CA GLY A 267 5.34 -4.07 12.79
C GLY A 267 4.85 -4.31 11.36
N VAL A 268 3.55 -4.43 11.13
CA VAL A 268 2.93 -4.68 9.82
C VAL A 268 2.55 -3.36 9.17
N SER A 269 2.98 -3.15 7.93
CA SER A 269 2.61 -2.00 7.10
C SER A 269 1.16 -2.09 6.63
N TRP A 270 0.49 -0.92 6.43
CA TRP A 270 -0.91 -0.89 6.06
C TRP A 270 -1.27 0.23 5.08
N VAL A 271 -2.21 -0.06 4.20
CA VAL A 271 -2.73 0.84 3.17
C VAL A 271 -4.26 0.78 3.16
N CYS A 272 -4.91 1.95 3.22
CA CYS A 272 -6.35 2.06 3.24
C CYS A 272 -6.92 2.27 1.83
N TRP A 273 -8.01 1.60 1.50
CA TRP A 273 -8.79 1.74 0.28
C TRP A 273 -9.87 2.80 0.45
N SER A 274 -10.14 3.81 -0.39
CA SER A 274 -9.36 4.29 -1.52
C SER A 274 -9.67 5.76 -1.82
N ILE A 275 -8.76 6.44 -2.50
CA ILE A 275 -9.03 7.72 -3.16
C ILE A 275 -9.92 7.45 -4.37
N SER A 276 -11.19 7.59 -4.16
CA SER A 276 -12.28 7.44 -5.11
C SER A 276 -13.46 8.30 -4.70
N ASP A 277 -14.45 8.47 -5.55
CA ASP A 277 -15.64 9.30 -5.32
C ASP A 277 -16.95 8.59 -5.60
N LYS A 278 -16.94 7.26 -5.58
CA LYS A 278 -18.14 6.44 -5.69
C LYS A 278 -19.09 6.69 -4.52
N ASN A 279 -20.37 6.50 -4.74
CA ASN A 279 -21.36 6.55 -3.67
C ASN A 279 -21.36 5.25 -2.85
N GLU A 280 -20.26 5.03 -2.14
CA GLU A 280 -20.05 3.94 -1.20
C GLU A 280 -19.21 4.40 -0.01
N SER A 281 -19.25 3.69 1.10
CA SER A 281 -18.68 4.15 2.37
C SER A 281 -17.15 4.19 2.36
N CYS A 282 -16.46 3.27 1.67
CA CYS A 282 -15.00 3.23 1.59
C CYS A 282 -14.40 4.28 0.62
N SER A 283 -15.22 4.93 -0.23
CA SER A 283 -14.74 6.06 -1.01
C SER A 283 -14.42 7.24 -0.11
N MET A 284 -13.21 7.80 -0.25
CA MET A 284 -12.72 8.85 0.66
C MET A 284 -13.17 10.26 0.26
N LEU A 285 -13.63 10.45 -0.98
CA LEU A 285 -13.98 11.77 -1.52
C LEU A 285 -15.45 11.81 -2.00
N LEU A 286 -16.00 13.02 -2.00
CA LEU A 286 -17.28 13.30 -2.67
C LEU A 286 -17.06 13.58 -4.15
N PRO A 287 -18.05 13.33 -5.02
CA PRO A 287 -17.94 13.56 -6.47
C PRO A 287 -17.54 15.01 -6.86
N ARG A 288 -17.86 15.99 -6.02
CA ARG A 288 -17.48 17.40 -6.23
C ARG A 288 -16.03 17.73 -5.86
N ALA A 289 -15.29 16.77 -5.29
CA ALA A 289 -13.87 16.97 -4.97
C ALA A 289 -13.06 17.21 -6.24
N THR A 290 -12.05 18.08 -6.16
CA THR A 290 -11.13 18.29 -7.29
C THR A 290 -10.31 17.05 -7.57
N ALA A 291 -9.87 16.88 -8.82
CA ALA A 291 -9.06 15.73 -9.24
C ALA A 291 -7.64 15.73 -8.64
N THR A 292 -7.19 16.80 -8.00
CA THR A 292 -5.78 16.97 -7.65
C THR A 292 -5.48 17.18 -6.17
N GLY A 293 -6.47 17.55 -5.35
CA GLY A 293 -6.18 18.01 -3.98
C GLY A 293 -5.35 19.33 -3.94
N PRO A 294 -4.98 19.85 -2.75
CA PRO A 294 -5.48 19.38 -1.47
C PRO A 294 -7.00 19.51 -1.35
N TRP A 295 -7.61 18.55 -0.67
CA TRP A 295 -9.07 18.53 -0.54
C TRP A 295 -9.51 19.17 0.77
N ALA A 296 -10.45 20.10 0.67
CA ALA A 296 -11.09 20.71 1.83
C ALA A 296 -11.95 19.68 2.59
N ASP A 297 -12.13 19.88 3.88
CA ASP A 297 -12.82 18.90 4.74
C ASP A 297 -14.28 18.64 4.36
N ASP A 298 -14.94 19.58 3.69
CA ASP A 298 -16.33 19.46 3.21
C ASP A 298 -16.48 18.52 1.99
N VAL A 299 -15.37 18.17 1.32
CA VAL A 299 -15.35 17.21 0.20
C VAL A 299 -14.70 15.88 0.56
N VAL A 300 -14.10 15.76 1.76
CA VAL A 300 -13.57 14.50 2.30
C VAL A 300 -14.66 13.81 3.11
N LYS A 301 -15.00 12.57 2.74
CA LYS A 301 -16.03 11.77 3.41
C LYS A 301 -15.58 11.34 4.81
N VAL A 302 -16.50 10.82 5.61
CA VAL A 302 -16.25 10.38 7.00
C VAL A 302 -15.06 9.42 7.07
N TYR A 303 -15.05 8.40 6.22
CA TYR A 303 -13.94 7.45 6.17
C TYR A 303 -12.63 8.10 5.74
N GLY A 304 -12.65 8.98 4.75
CA GLY A 304 -11.44 9.72 4.34
C GLY A 304 -10.85 10.57 5.47
N LYS A 305 -11.70 11.19 6.32
CA LYS A 305 -11.25 11.93 7.50
C LYS A 305 -10.64 11.01 8.55
N LEU A 306 -11.22 9.83 8.76
CA LEU A 306 -10.68 8.80 9.64
C LEU A 306 -9.27 8.40 9.19
N VAL A 307 -9.11 8.00 7.91
CA VAL A 307 -7.82 7.60 7.35
C VAL A 307 -6.78 8.71 7.42
N LYS A 308 -7.16 9.94 7.04
CA LYS A 308 -6.26 11.12 7.15
C LYS A 308 -5.80 11.33 8.59
N GLY A 309 -6.69 11.15 9.56
CA GLY A 309 -6.38 11.23 10.99
C GLY A 309 -5.40 10.15 11.45
N LEU A 310 -5.63 8.89 11.04
CA LEU A 310 -4.74 7.75 11.34
C LEU A 310 -3.33 7.96 10.75
N LEU A 311 -3.22 8.36 9.49
CA LEU A 311 -1.94 8.62 8.85
C LEU A 311 -1.14 9.72 9.56
N ARG A 312 -1.80 10.81 9.93
CA ARG A 312 -1.16 11.91 10.68
C ARG A 312 -0.78 11.53 12.10
N LYS A 313 -1.50 10.60 12.72
CA LYS A 313 -1.20 10.09 14.07
C LYS A 313 0.04 9.20 14.07
N TYR A 314 0.16 8.30 13.09
CA TYR A 314 1.16 7.23 13.10
C TYR A 314 2.40 7.51 12.22
N ASN A 315 2.37 8.44 11.28
CA ASN A 315 3.52 8.87 10.45
C ASN A 315 4.12 10.20 10.95
N GLN A 316 4.32 10.33 12.25
CA GLN A 316 4.95 11.54 12.85
C GLN A 316 6.46 11.51 12.72
#